data_c91ce9e60a57b1c113a353b3c13b1011
#
_entry.id   c91ce9e60a57b1c113a353b3c13b1011
#
_cell.length_a   1.000
_cell.length_b   1.000
_cell.length_c   1.000
_cell.angle_alpha   90.00
_cell.angle_beta   90.00
_cell.angle_gamma   90.00
#
_symmetry.space_group_name_H-M   'P 1'
#
loop_
_entity.id
_entity.type
_entity.pdbx_description
1 polymer ?
#
loop_
_entity_poly.entity_id
_entity_poly.type
_entity_poly.pdbx_seq_one_letter_code
_entity_poly.pdbx_strand_id
1 'polypeptide(L)'
;LKSIHTPIITVASMGECCNKLEVQMYLKKYLNRLEYKVCVVSSRKNTEIVGLHSFPSFMYNNQINESEKIIGFNHYIKKLEVEENPDIILIGIPGSIMPISEKHSEFFGVFAFEVFNAIQSDMFLFCIHNNIYTNEYFEELQKLCKYRFQSDIDAIIVSNYLYDSLSLQTEGNLKYLSFDDEEVNKNIASYPDNVYSRATYEKLAENVIATLSEYADFQVM
;
A
#
# COMPACT_ATOMS: atom_id res chain seq x y z
N LEU A 1 9.96 11.29 -16.86
CA LEU A 1 10.11 10.93 -15.44
C LEU A 1 11.57 11.12 -15.01
N LYS A 2 11.79 11.47 -13.75
CA LYS A 2 13.12 11.57 -13.12
C LYS A 2 13.46 10.24 -12.47
N SER A 3 14.74 9.85 -12.50
CA SER A 3 15.22 8.68 -11.78
C SER A 3 15.23 8.94 -10.28
N ILE A 4 14.62 8.04 -9.52
CA ILE A 4 14.62 8.01 -8.06
C ILE A 4 15.55 6.87 -7.69
N HIS A 5 16.46 7.10 -6.76
CA HIS A 5 17.50 6.14 -6.36
C HIS A 5 17.23 5.55 -4.97
N THR A 6 16.47 6.28 -4.15
CA THR A 6 16.05 5.77 -2.84
C THR A 6 15.03 4.65 -3.02
N PRO A 7 15.20 3.50 -2.35
CA PRO A 7 14.25 2.39 -2.40
C PRO A 7 12.83 2.82 -2.05
N ILE A 8 11.86 2.36 -2.84
CA ILE A 8 10.45 2.71 -2.70
C ILE A 8 9.63 1.49 -2.30
N ILE A 9 8.93 1.60 -1.18
CA ILE A 9 7.90 0.64 -0.77
C ILE A 9 6.53 1.24 -1.07
N THR A 10 5.69 0.53 -1.82
CA THR A 10 4.29 0.94 -2.04
C THR A 10 3.32 0.11 -1.22
N VAL A 11 2.27 0.77 -0.72
CA VAL A 11 1.18 0.14 0.03
C VAL A 11 -0.14 0.48 -0.65
N ALA A 12 -0.75 -0.51 -1.31
CA ALA A 12 -2.09 -0.40 -1.88
C ALA A 12 -3.08 -1.35 -1.17
N SER A 13 -4.35 -1.32 -1.55
CA SER A 13 -5.34 -2.20 -0.95
C SER A 13 -6.50 -2.55 -1.87
N MET A 14 -7.25 -3.57 -1.45
CA MET A 14 -8.52 -3.97 -2.08
C MET A 14 -9.67 -3.00 -1.73
N GLY A 15 -9.54 -2.15 -0.71
CA GLY A 15 -10.58 -1.21 -0.30
C GLY A 15 -10.13 -0.28 0.82
N GLU A 16 -11.04 0.58 1.27
CA GLU A 16 -10.83 1.35 2.50
C GLU A 16 -10.88 0.42 3.73
N CYS A 17 -10.44 0.91 4.88
CA CYS A 17 -10.34 0.14 6.12
C CYS A 17 -9.51 -1.16 6.04
N CYS A 18 -8.52 -1.21 5.13
CA CYS A 18 -7.57 -2.33 5.02
C CYS A 18 -6.25 -2.06 5.75
N ASN A 19 -6.22 -1.27 6.81
CA ASN A 19 -5.05 -0.99 7.66
C ASN A 19 -3.84 -0.32 6.95
N LYS A 20 -3.97 0.21 5.72
CA LYS A 20 -2.84 0.83 4.98
C LYS A 20 -2.02 1.82 5.82
N LEU A 21 -2.69 2.79 6.45
CA LEU A 21 -2.00 3.78 7.28
C LEU A 21 -1.33 3.16 8.50
N GLU A 22 -1.97 2.18 9.12
CA GLU A 22 -1.43 1.47 10.27
C GLU A 22 -0.14 0.73 9.91
N VAL A 23 -0.12 0.02 8.77
CA VAL A 23 1.08 -0.63 8.22
C VAL A 23 2.19 0.40 7.99
N GLN A 24 1.87 1.53 7.35
CA GLN A 24 2.84 2.60 7.13
C GLN A 24 3.44 3.15 8.44
N MET A 25 2.59 3.39 9.45
CA MET A 25 3.04 3.88 10.75
C MET A 25 3.90 2.85 11.49
N TYR A 26 3.53 1.57 11.41
CA TYR A 26 4.30 0.50 12.03
C TYR A 26 5.68 0.38 11.40
N LEU A 27 5.74 0.29 10.07
CA LEU A 27 7.00 0.19 9.33
C LEU A 27 7.89 1.39 9.57
N LYS A 28 7.34 2.62 9.51
CA LYS A 28 8.12 3.84 9.86
C LYS A 28 8.74 3.73 11.24
N LYS A 29 7.93 3.34 12.25
CA LYS A 29 8.41 3.23 13.63
C LYS A 29 9.47 2.14 13.78
N TYR A 30 9.28 0.98 13.14
CA TYR A 30 10.21 -0.14 13.22
C TYR A 30 11.55 0.21 12.54
N LEU A 31 11.51 0.71 11.31
CA LEU A 31 12.70 1.07 10.56
C LEU A 31 13.48 2.24 11.20
N ASN A 32 12.77 3.24 11.75
CA ASN A 32 13.44 4.32 12.50
C ASN A 32 14.17 3.82 13.76
N ARG A 33 13.70 2.76 14.41
CA ARG A 33 14.43 2.14 15.54
C ARG A 33 15.74 1.48 15.12
N LEU A 34 15.84 1.11 13.84
CA LEU A 34 17.05 0.58 13.22
C LEU A 34 17.88 1.66 12.54
N GLU A 35 17.61 2.93 12.89
CA GLU A 35 18.31 4.12 12.42
C GLU A 35 18.10 4.47 10.93
N TYR A 36 17.19 3.78 10.22
CA TYR A 36 16.80 4.19 8.86
C TYR A 36 15.94 5.45 8.88
N LYS A 37 16.27 6.41 8.03
CA LYS A 37 15.46 7.60 7.81
C LYS A 37 14.35 7.32 6.80
N VAL A 38 13.10 7.24 7.26
CA VAL A 38 11.95 6.88 6.44
C VAL A 38 11.09 8.10 6.11
N CYS A 39 11.04 8.46 4.82
CA CYS A 39 10.09 9.42 4.28
C CYS A 39 8.77 8.70 3.97
N VAL A 40 7.66 9.18 4.52
CA VAL A 40 6.35 8.54 4.31
C VAL A 40 5.37 9.49 3.64
N VAL A 41 4.88 9.09 2.46
CA VAL A 41 3.71 9.68 1.81
C VAL A 41 2.50 8.83 2.15
N SER A 42 1.60 9.39 2.94
CA SER A 42 0.44 8.69 3.46
C SER A 42 -0.63 8.47 2.39
N SER A 43 -1.42 7.40 2.54
CA SER A 43 -2.64 7.19 1.76
C SER A 43 -3.81 8.12 2.15
N ARG A 44 -3.61 9.03 3.12
CA ARG A 44 -4.63 9.94 3.63
C ARG A 44 -4.19 11.39 3.52
N LYS A 45 -5.18 12.29 3.61
CA LYS A 45 -4.97 13.74 3.72
C LYS A 45 -4.72 14.13 5.19
N ASN A 46 -4.10 15.30 5.40
CA ASN A 46 -3.90 15.91 6.71
C ASN A 46 -3.07 15.07 7.69
N THR A 47 -2.08 14.35 7.18
CA THR A 47 -1.21 13.50 8.00
C THR A 47 0.08 14.20 8.44
N GLU A 48 0.29 15.45 8.06
CA GLU A 48 1.40 16.29 8.50
C GLU A 48 1.44 16.45 10.02
N ILE A 49 0.26 16.43 10.68
CA ILE A 49 0.13 16.50 12.15
C ILE A 49 0.89 15.36 12.84
N VAL A 50 0.97 14.20 12.19
CA VAL A 50 1.70 13.03 12.71
C VAL A 50 3.06 12.83 12.05
N GLY A 51 3.57 13.87 11.38
CA GLY A 51 4.91 13.86 10.77
C GLY A 51 5.01 12.97 9.54
N LEU A 52 3.93 12.87 8.76
CA LEU A 52 3.90 12.21 7.46
C LEU A 52 3.53 13.23 6.38
N HIS A 53 3.96 13.01 5.15
CA HIS A 53 3.44 13.77 4.02
C HIS A 53 2.06 13.27 3.64
N SER A 54 1.11 14.15 3.44
CA SER A 54 -0.18 13.80 2.85
C SER A 54 -0.03 13.41 1.38
N PHE A 55 -0.93 12.58 0.89
CA PHE A 55 -1.01 12.34 -0.55
C PHE A 55 -1.26 13.66 -1.29
N PRO A 56 -0.50 13.97 -2.35
CA PRO A 56 -0.49 15.31 -2.93
C PRO A 56 -1.87 15.74 -3.44
N SER A 57 -2.28 16.96 -3.09
CA SER A 57 -3.62 17.47 -3.41
C SER A 57 -3.88 17.60 -4.91
N PHE A 58 -2.85 17.84 -5.74
CA PHE A 58 -3.00 17.94 -7.19
C PHE A 58 -3.47 16.63 -7.83
N MET A 59 -3.19 15.47 -7.21
CA MET A 59 -3.67 14.17 -7.67
C MET A 59 -5.20 14.05 -7.67
N TYR A 60 -5.88 14.83 -6.81
CA TYR A 60 -7.35 14.90 -6.74
C TYR A 60 -7.94 15.98 -7.65
N ASN A 61 -7.12 16.74 -8.37
CA ASN A 61 -7.60 17.81 -9.23
C ASN A 61 -8.07 17.27 -10.58
N ASN A 62 -9.36 17.39 -10.85
CA ASN A 62 -9.98 16.94 -12.11
C ASN A 62 -9.64 17.81 -13.32
N GLN A 63 -8.98 18.96 -13.13
CA GLN A 63 -8.52 19.83 -14.23
C GLN A 63 -7.13 19.44 -14.75
N ILE A 64 -6.43 18.55 -14.04
CA ILE A 64 -5.12 18.01 -14.43
C ILE A 64 -5.36 16.64 -15.04
N ASN A 65 -4.81 16.40 -16.23
CA ASN A 65 -4.94 15.09 -16.87
C ASN A 65 -4.00 14.04 -16.22
N GLU A 66 -4.27 12.78 -16.46
CA GLU A 66 -3.56 11.66 -15.81
C GLU A 66 -2.06 11.67 -16.13
N SER A 67 -1.67 12.02 -17.37
CA SER A 67 -0.24 12.12 -17.75
C SER A 67 0.49 13.20 -16.95
N GLU A 68 -0.14 14.35 -16.75
CA GLU A 68 0.41 15.43 -15.93
C GLU A 68 0.49 15.04 -14.45
N LYS A 69 -0.51 14.32 -13.94
CA LYS A 69 -0.48 13.78 -12.58
C LYS A 69 0.64 12.78 -12.37
N ILE A 70 0.83 11.84 -13.31
CA ILE A 70 1.92 10.85 -13.28
C ILE A 70 3.28 11.56 -13.23
N ILE A 71 3.52 12.51 -14.13
CA ILE A 71 4.76 13.29 -14.17
C ILE A 71 4.92 14.11 -12.89
N GLY A 72 3.86 14.77 -12.45
CA GLY A 72 3.84 15.59 -11.23
C GLY A 72 4.15 14.77 -9.99
N PHE A 73 3.59 13.56 -9.88
CA PHE A 73 3.84 12.66 -8.76
C PHE A 73 5.30 12.18 -8.74
N ASN A 74 5.85 11.78 -9.89
CA ASN A 74 7.27 11.45 -9.99
C ASN A 74 8.16 12.60 -9.54
N HIS A 75 7.87 13.83 -9.99
CA HIS A 75 8.64 15.02 -9.58
C HIS A 75 8.49 15.33 -8.09
N TYR A 76 7.31 15.10 -7.52
CA TYR A 76 7.05 15.26 -6.10
C TYR A 76 7.89 14.29 -5.26
N ILE A 77 7.90 12.99 -5.62
CA ILE A 77 8.73 11.99 -4.92
C ILE A 77 10.23 12.32 -5.08
N LYS A 78 10.67 12.71 -6.29
CA LYS A 78 12.06 13.13 -6.50
C LYS A 78 12.44 14.36 -5.67
N LYS A 79 11.51 15.28 -5.47
CA LYS A 79 11.73 16.44 -4.60
C LYS A 79 11.94 16.01 -3.14
N LEU A 80 11.08 15.11 -2.62
CA LEU A 80 11.23 14.57 -1.26
C LEU A 80 12.57 13.82 -1.09
N GLU A 81 12.96 13.02 -2.07
CA GLU A 81 14.24 12.33 -2.07
C GLU A 81 15.41 13.32 -1.91
N VAL A 82 15.41 14.43 -2.65
CA VAL A 82 16.50 15.42 -2.62
C VAL A 82 16.48 16.26 -1.34
N GLU A 83 15.29 16.69 -0.89
CA GLU A 83 15.16 17.59 0.26
C GLU A 83 15.39 16.87 1.59
N GLU A 84 14.91 15.63 1.69
CA GLU A 84 15.00 14.89 2.94
C GLU A 84 16.17 13.91 2.98
N ASN A 85 16.68 13.48 1.83
CA ASN A 85 17.70 12.43 1.72
C ASN A 85 17.35 11.21 2.60
N PRO A 86 16.20 10.55 2.37
CA PRO A 86 15.78 9.38 3.14
C PRO A 86 16.51 8.13 2.66
N ASP A 87 16.61 7.13 3.56
CA ASP A 87 17.09 5.79 3.22
C ASP A 87 15.99 4.95 2.54
N ILE A 88 14.72 5.23 2.86
CA ILE A 88 13.54 4.52 2.34
C ILE A 88 12.40 5.52 2.13
N ILE A 89 11.69 5.40 1.01
CA ILE A 89 10.44 6.12 0.74
C ILE A 89 9.28 5.13 0.82
N LEU A 90 8.30 5.38 1.69
CA LEU A 90 7.13 4.55 1.89
C LEU A 90 5.87 5.27 1.41
N ILE A 91 5.25 4.78 0.35
CA ILE A 91 4.11 5.42 -0.32
C ILE A 91 2.83 4.63 -0.08
N GLY A 92 1.84 5.24 0.57
CA GLY A 92 0.49 4.70 0.67
C GLY A 92 -0.40 5.25 -0.43
N ILE A 93 -1.10 4.37 -1.12
CA ILE A 93 -1.98 4.74 -2.23
C ILE A 93 -3.41 4.90 -1.72
N PRO A 94 -4.08 6.05 -1.94
CA PRO A 94 -5.49 6.24 -1.57
C PRO A 94 -6.45 5.35 -2.37
N GLY A 95 -7.62 5.09 -1.79
CA GLY A 95 -8.65 4.26 -2.40
C GLY A 95 -8.23 2.80 -2.50
N SER A 96 -8.78 2.10 -3.48
CA SER A 96 -8.48 0.70 -3.78
C SER A 96 -7.99 0.52 -5.22
N ILE A 97 -7.59 -0.70 -5.57
CA ILE A 97 -7.19 -1.02 -6.95
C ILE A 97 -8.39 -1.27 -7.88
N MET A 98 -9.59 -1.44 -7.33
CA MET A 98 -10.83 -1.64 -8.07
C MET A 98 -12.03 -1.17 -7.24
N PRO A 99 -13.20 -0.89 -7.83
CA PRO A 99 -14.40 -0.54 -7.08
C PRO A 99 -14.90 -1.71 -6.22
N ILE A 100 -15.43 -1.40 -5.05
CA ILE A 100 -16.09 -2.37 -4.17
C ILE A 100 -17.49 -2.68 -4.71
N SER A 101 -18.18 -1.67 -5.22
CA SER A 101 -19.51 -1.77 -5.83
C SER A 101 -19.76 -0.59 -6.77
N GLU A 102 -20.87 -0.60 -7.49
CA GLU A 102 -21.28 0.52 -8.37
C GLU A 102 -21.37 1.86 -7.62
N LYS A 103 -21.74 1.86 -6.33
CA LYS A 103 -21.85 3.05 -5.49
C LYS A 103 -20.54 3.44 -4.80
N HIS A 104 -19.64 2.48 -4.60
CA HIS A 104 -18.38 2.65 -3.87
C HIS A 104 -17.22 2.39 -4.82
N SER A 105 -16.94 3.41 -5.63
CA SER A 105 -15.99 3.34 -6.74
C SER A 105 -14.53 3.28 -6.28
N GLU A 106 -14.21 3.76 -5.06
CA GLU A 106 -12.85 3.78 -4.52
C GLU A 106 -11.82 4.34 -5.52
N PHE A 107 -12.23 5.39 -6.23
CA PHE A 107 -11.47 6.00 -7.34
C PHE A 107 -11.14 5.04 -8.49
N PHE A 108 -11.84 3.90 -8.64
CA PHE A 108 -11.66 2.91 -9.72
C PHE A 108 -10.22 2.40 -9.88
N GLY A 109 -9.38 2.53 -8.87
CA GLY A 109 -7.96 2.20 -8.93
C GLY A 109 -7.11 3.17 -9.76
N VAL A 110 -7.63 4.36 -10.07
CA VAL A 110 -6.90 5.37 -10.87
C VAL A 110 -5.65 5.83 -10.14
N PHE A 111 -5.69 6.09 -8.84
CA PHE A 111 -4.50 6.48 -8.09
C PHE A 111 -3.41 5.40 -8.07
N ALA A 112 -3.79 4.13 -7.98
CA ALA A 112 -2.82 3.05 -8.09
C ALA A 112 -2.16 3.05 -9.47
N PHE A 113 -2.96 3.16 -10.54
CA PHE A 113 -2.45 3.26 -11.90
C PHE A 113 -1.50 4.46 -12.07
N GLU A 114 -1.89 5.65 -11.62
CA GLU A 114 -1.07 6.87 -11.71
C GLU A 114 0.27 6.73 -10.95
N VAL A 115 0.23 6.19 -9.72
CA VAL A 115 1.42 6.01 -8.88
C VAL A 115 2.38 5.00 -9.49
N PHE A 116 1.92 3.81 -9.85
CA PHE A 116 2.78 2.77 -10.43
C PHE A 116 3.36 3.16 -11.81
N ASN A 117 2.71 4.05 -12.55
CA ASN A 117 3.29 4.62 -13.76
C ASN A 117 4.24 5.80 -13.49
N ALA A 118 4.16 6.42 -12.32
CA ALA A 118 5.03 7.52 -11.94
C ALA A 118 6.36 7.06 -11.34
N ILE A 119 6.37 5.94 -10.60
CA ILE A 119 7.54 5.42 -9.89
C ILE A 119 7.68 3.91 -10.12
N GLN A 120 8.91 3.42 -9.98
CA GLN A 120 9.15 1.99 -9.84
C GLN A 120 9.12 1.63 -8.36
N SER A 121 8.32 0.64 -8.00
CA SER A 121 8.28 0.12 -6.63
C SER A 121 9.32 -0.99 -6.47
N ASP A 122 10.15 -0.91 -5.44
CA ASP A 122 11.12 -1.95 -5.10
C ASP A 122 10.48 -3.02 -4.21
N MET A 123 9.42 -2.67 -3.50
CA MET A 123 8.60 -3.61 -2.74
C MET A 123 7.14 -3.19 -2.74
N PHE A 124 6.24 -4.11 -3.06
CA PHE A 124 4.80 -3.87 -3.12
C PHE A 124 4.06 -4.63 -2.04
N LEU A 125 3.50 -3.90 -1.08
CA LEU A 125 2.65 -4.40 0.01
C LEU A 125 1.19 -4.21 -0.36
N PHE A 126 0.38 -5.26 -0.24
CA PHE A 126 -1.02 -5.22 -0.61
C PHE A 126 -1.93 -5.59 0.57
N CYS A 127 -2.82 -4.67 0.96
CA CYS A 127 -3.74 -4.86 2.07
C CYS A 127 -5.11 -5.37 1.59
N ILE A 128 -5.63 -6.40 2.23
CA ILE A 128 -6.94 -6.99 1.96
C ILE A 128 -7.82 -7.01 3.21
N HIS A 129 -9.13 -7.14 3.04
CA HIS A 129 -10.05 -7.33 4.15
C HIS A 129 -9.91 -8.74 4.77
N ASN A 130 -10.35 -8.89 6.02
CA ASN A 130 -10.43 -10.21 6.67
C ASN A 130 -11.61 -11.00 6.11
N ASN A 131 -11.32 -11.88 5.16
CA ASN A 131 -12.31 -12.78 4.55
C ASN A 131 -11.69 -14.18 4.40
N ILE A 132 -12.46 -15.16 4.03
CA ILE A 132 -11.97 -16.51 3.70
C ILE A 132 -11.55 -16.49 2.23
N TYR A 133 -10.25 -16.71 1.98
CA TYR A 133 -9.67 -16.74 0.66
C TYR A 133 -9.13 -18.12 0.31
N THR A 134 -9.15 -18.46 -0.98
CA THR A 134 -8.51 -19.67 -1.52
C THR A 134 -7.14 -19.34 -2.09
N ASN A 135 -6.32 -20.33 -2.34
CA ASN A 135 -5.01 -20.13 -2.98
C ASN A 135 -5.15 -19.52 -4.39
N GLU A 136 -6.17 -19.94 -5.13
CA GLU A 136 -6.47 -19.39 -6.46
C GLU A 136 -6.72 -17.87 -6.40
N TYR A 137 -7.36 -17.37 -5.32
CA TYR A 137 -7.58 -15.94 -5.14
C TYR A 137 -6.25 -15.17 -5.07
N PHE A 138 -5.27 -15.69 -4.33
CA PHE A 138 -3.96 -15.04 -4.22
C PHE A 138 -3.22 -15.06 -5.56
N GLU A 139 -3.31 -16.15 -6.31
CA GLU A 139 -2.72 -16.24 -7.65
C GLU A 139 -3.36 -15.25 -8.64
N GLU A 140 -4.68 -15.12 -8.63
CA GLU A 140 -5.40 -14.17 -9.49
C GLU A 140 -5.11 -12.72 -9.09
N LEU A 141 -5.01 -12.43 -7.80
CA LEU A 141 -4.63 -11.12 -7.30
C LEU A 141 -3.21 -10.74 -7.75
N GLN A 142 -2.27 -11.68 -7.66
CA GLN A 142 -0.91 -11.51 -8.15
C GLN A 142 -0.88 -11.20 -9.64
N LYS A 143 -1.57 -12.00 -10.46
CA LYS A 143 -1.69 -11.78 -11.90
C LYS A 143 -2.29 -10.41 -12.22
N LEU A 144 -3.36 -10.04 -11.52
CA LEU A 144 -4.03 -8.75 -11.71
C LEU A 144 -3.06 -7.58 -11.47
N CYS A 145 -2.33 -7.60 -10.37
CA CYS A 145 -1.37 -6.54 -10.04
C CYS A 145 -0.21 -6.51 -11.03
N LYS A 146 0.35 -7.67 -11.37
CA LYS A 146 1.43 -7.80 -12.34
C LYS A 146 1.06 -7.22 -13.71
N TYR A 147 -0.11 -7.53 -14.24
CA TYR A 147 -0.52 -7.06 -15.57
C TYR A 147 -1.02 -5.61 -15.55
N ARG A 148 -1.63 -5.17 -14.46
CA ARG A 148 -2.18 -3.82 -14.35
C ARG A 148 -1.14 -2.78 -13.95
N PHE A 149 -0.23 -3.14 -13.06
CA PHE A 149 0.73 -2.22 -12.43
C PHE A 149 2.18 -2.55 -12.77
N GLN A 150 2.43 -3.64 -13.48
CA GLN A 150 3.78 -4.15 -13.78
C GLN A 150 4.61 -4.39 -12.51
N SER A 151 3.93 -4.76 -11.42
CA SER A 151 4.55 -5.00 -10.12
C SER A 151 3.96 -6.27 -9.50
N ASP A 152 4.83 -7.15 -9.04
CA ASP A 152 4.44 -8.33 -8.27
C ASP A 152 4.17 -7.92 -6.82
N ILE A 153 3.23 -8.60 -6.14
CA ILE A 153 2.96 -8.37 -4.73
C ILE A 153 3.97 -9.17 -3.91
N ASP A 154 4.78 -8.48 -3.12
CA ASP A 154 5.79 -9.10 -2.25
C ASP A 154 5.20 -9.59 -0.94
N ALA A 155 4.26 -8.82 -0.36
CA ALA A 155 3.57 -9.20 0.86
C ALA A 155 2.11 -8.78 0.85
N ILE A 156 1.24 -9.64 1.38
CA ILE A 156 -0.18 -9.40 1.55
C ILE A 156 -0.48 -9.21 3.03
N ILE A 157 -1.23 -8.18 3.37
CA ILE A 157 -1.62 -7.86 4.75
C ILE A 157 -3.12 -8.00 4.90
N VAL A 158 -3.56 -8.92 5.75
CA VAL A 158 -4.98 -9.09 6.10
C VAL A 158 -5.32 -8.11 7.22
N SER A 159 -6.31 -7.26 6.96
CA SER A 159 -6.78 -6.27 7.95
C SER A 159 -7.67 -6.92 9.01
N ASN A 160 -7.92 -6.16 10.09
CA ASN A 160 -8.89 -6.55 11.12
C ASN A 160 -10.34 -6.22 10.74
N TYR A 161 -10.59 -5.84 9.49
CA TYR A 161 -11.90 -5.39 9.06
C TYR A 161 -12.41 -6.17 7.85
N LEU A 162 -13.73 -6.40 7.82
CA LEU A 162 -14.47 -6.92 6.68
C LEU A 162 -15.66 -6.01 6.44
N TYR A 163 -15.96 -5.68 5.19
CA TYR A 163 -17.20 -4.98 4.90
C TYR A 163 -18.40 -5.94 4.99
N ASP A 164 -19.50 -5.44 5.55
CA ASP A 164 -20.77 -6.16 5.65
C ASP A 164 -21.45 -6.18 4.28
N SER A 165 -21.32 -7.31 3.58
CA SER A 165 -21.91 -7.51 2.25
C SER A 165 -23.44 -7.43 2.25
N LEU A 166 -24.09 -7.80 3.36
CA LEU A 166 -25.55 -7.73 3.48
C LEU A 166 -26.02 -6.27 3.56
N SER A 167 -25.41 -5.45 4.41
CA SER A 167 -25.68 -4.01 4.46
C SER A 167 -25.39 -3.32 3.13
N LEU A 168 -24.33 -3.72 2.45
CA LEU A 168 -23.99 -3.18 1.13
C LEU A 168 -25.08 -3.49 0.09
N GLN A 169 -25.59 -4.71 0.07
CA GLN A 169 -26.63 -5.15 -0.88
C GLN A 169 -28.01 -4.56 -0.56
N THR A 170 -28.40 -4.52 0.71
CA THR A 170 -29.76 -4.12 1.13
C THR A 170 -29.91 -2.61 1.30
N GLU A 171 -28.93 -1.96 1.91
CA GLU A 171 -28.98 -0.54 2.25
C GLU A 171 -28.14 0.32 1.29
N GLY A 172 -27.21 -0.30 0.56
CA GLY A 172 -26.23 0.40 -0.27
C GLY A 172 -25.20 1.19 0.53
N ASN A 173 -25.05 0.89 1.83
CA ASN A 173 -24.12 1.52 2.76
C ASN A 173 -22.95 0.57 3.03
N LEU A 174 -21.74 1.13 3.06
CA LEU A 174 -20.54 0.38 3.39
C LEU A 174 -20.33 0.43 4.92
N LYS A 175 -20.61 -0.66 5.59
CA LYS A 175 -20.36 -0.86 7.02
C LYS A 175 -19.23 -1.87 7.18
N TYR A 176 -18.45 -1.75 8.26
CA TYR A 176 -17.33 -2.63 8.54
C TYR A 176 -17.52 -3.38 9.86
N LEU A 177 -17.25 -4.68 9.82
CA LEU A 177 -17.13 -5.54 10.99
C LEU A 177 -15.66 -5.54 11.41
N SER A 178 -15.41 -5.53 12.71
CA SER A 178 -14.07 -5.55 13.30
C SER A 178 -13.82 -6.90 13.95
N PHE A 179 -12.64 -7.46 13.75
CA PHE A 179 -12.17 -8.74 14.29
C PHE A 179 -10.95 -8.50 15.19
N ASP A 180 -10.77 -9.35 16.18
CA ASP A 180 -9.55 -9.33 16.99
C ASP A 180 -8.36 -10.01 16.28
N ASP A 181 -7.15 -9.79 16.80
CA ASP A 181 -5.93 -10.29 16.17
C ASP A 181 -5.82 -11.82 16.22
N GLU A 182 -6.43 -12.47 17.22
CA GLU A 182 -6.42 -13.94 17.34
C GLU A 182 -7.27 -14.58 16.25
N GLU A 183 -8.42 -14.00 15.97
CA GLU A 183 -9.34 -14.47 14.93
C GLU A 183 -8.73 -14.30 13.54
N VAL A 184 -8.14 -13.13 13.25
CA VAL A 184 -7.43 -12.90 11.99
C VAL A 184 -6.27 -13.88 11.83
N ASN A 185 -5.47 -14.10 12.89
CA ASN A 185 -4.37 -15.05 12.84
C ASN A 185 -4.79 -16.50 12.58
N LYS A 186 -5.92 -16.93 13.10
CA LYS A 186 -6.47 -18.26 12.79
C LYS A 186 -6.80 -18.39 11.30
N ASN A 187 -7.38 -17.33 10.71
CA ASN A 187 -7.76 -17.32 9.30
C ASN A 187 -6.54 -17.40 8.39
N ILE A 188 -5.46 -16.67 8.70
CA ILE A 188 -4.26 -16.63 7.85
C ILE A 188 -3.35 -17.84 8.01
N ALA A 189 -3.55 -18.69 9.01
CA ALA A 189 -2.69 -19.86 9.28
C ALA A 189 -2.61 -20.86 8.11
N SER A 190 -3.57 -20.85 7.20
CA SER A 190 -3.62 -21.70 5.99
C SER A 190 -3.23 -20.97 4.70
N TYR A 191 -2.86 -19.69 4.79
CA TYR A 191 -2.51 -18.86 3.64
C TYR A 191 -1.02 -18.98 3.28
N PRO A 192 -0.58 -18.48 2.12
CA PRO A 192 0.84 -18.45 1.75
C PRO A 192 1.73 -17.74 2.79
N ASP A 193 3.02 -18.07 2.80
CA ASP A 193 3.99 -17.55 3.79
C ASP A 193 4.18 -16.02 3.73
N ASN A 194 3.87 -15.39 2.59
CA ASN A 194 3.94 -13.95 2.42
C ASN A 194 2.66 -13.22 2.83
N VAL A 195 1.74 -13.88 3.56
CA VAL A 195 0.53 -13.27 4.10
C VAL A 195 0.71 -12.97 5.58
N TYR A 196 0.45 -11.73 5.97
CA TYR A 196 0.67 -11.19 7.30
C TYR A 196 -0.63 -10.62 7.89
N SER A 197 -0.66 -10.51 9.22
CA SER A 197 -1.69 -9.81 9.99
C SER A 197 -1.03 -8.78 10.91
N ARG A 198 -1.83 -8.01 11.64
CA ARG A 198 -1.34 -7.09 12.67
C ARG A 198 -0.41 -7.78 13.68
N ALA A 199 -0.74 -8.99 14.11
CA ALA A 199 0.07 -9.74 15.06
C ALA A 199 1.43 -10.19 14.50
N THR A 200 1.61 -10.16 13.18
CA THR A 200 2.86 -10.57 12.50
C THR A 200 3.59 -9.40 11.81
N TYR A 201 3.26 -8.16 12.15
CA TYR A 201 3.92 -6.97 11.57
C TYR A 201 5.44 -6.92 11.81
N GLU A 202 5.94 -7.52 12.89
CA GLU A 202 7.37 -7.63 13.12
C GLU A 202 8.04 -8.47 12.03
N LYS A 203 7.47 -9.64 11.72
CA LYS A 203 7.95 -10.50 10.63
C LYS A 203 7.84 -9.82 9.27
N LEU A 204 6.77 -9.04 9.04
CA LEU A 204 6.64 -8.23 7.83
C LEU A 204 7.80 -7.22 7.72
N ALA A 205 8.13 -6.53 8.81
CA ALA A 205 9.21 -5.55 8.83
C ALA A 205 10.60 -6.19 8.62
N GLU A 206 10.83 -7.36 9.19
CA GLU A 206 12.04 -8.17 8.93
C GLU A 206 12.14 -8.57 7.45
N ASN A 207 11.03 -9.02 6.85
CA ASN A 207 10.98 -9.35 5.43
C ASN A 207 11.24 -8.11 4.54
N VAL A 208 10.70 -6.95 4.91
CA VAL A 208 10.99 -5.68 4.22
C VAL A 208 12.49 -5.40 4.19
N ILE A 209 13.16 -5.54 5.32
CA ILE A 209 14.61 -5.29 5.41
C ILE A 209 15.39 -6.31 4.57
N ALA A 210 15.05 -7.59 4.66
CA ALA A 210 15.71 -8.64 3.90
C ALA A 210 15.61 -8.38 2.39
N THR A 211 14.39 -8.10 1.91
CA THR A 211 14.14 -7.80 0.48
C THR A 211 14.92 -6.59 0.00
N LEU A 212 14.87 -5.46 0.74
CA LEU A 212 15.57 -4.25 0.33
C LEU A 212 17.11 -4.41 0.39
N SER A 213 17.65 -5.23 1.31
CA SER A 213 19.07 -5.52 1.39
C SER A 213 19.56 -6.31 0.18
N GLU A 214 18.79 -7.26 -0.31
CA GLU A 214 19.11 -7.99 -1.54
C GLU A 214 19.21 -7.05 -2.75
N TYR A 215 18.31 -6.07 -2.88
CA TYR A 215 18.38 -5.08 -3.97
C TYR A 215 19.61 -4.19 -3.88
N ALA A 216 20.05 -3.80 -2.67
CA ALA A 216 21.25 -2.99 -2.48
C ALA A 216 22.52 -3.72 -2.95
N ASP A 217 22.62 -5.02 -2.70
CA ASP A 217 23.76 -5.84 -3.11
C ASP A 217 23.85 -6.00 -4.64
N PHE A 218 22.73 -6.03 -5.36
CA PHE A 218 22.69 -6.08 -6.84
C PHE A 218 23.11 -4.77 -7.52
N GLN A 219 22.97 -3.61 -6.85
CA GLN A 219 23.38 -2.32 -7.43
C GLN A 219 24.90 -2.03 -7.31
N VAL A 220 25.62 -2.82 -6.54
CA VAL A 220 27.08 -2.66 -6.31
C VAL A 220 27.94 -3.52 -7.25
N MET A 221 27.34 -4.36 -8.06
CA MET A 221 28.01 -5.13 -9.10
C MET A 221 27.92 -4.42 -10.47
#